data_1c34614823a6b4798fad3de8a89e823c
#
_entry.id   1c34614823a6b4798fad3de8a89e823c
#
_cell.length_a   1.000
_cell.length_b   1.000
_cell.length_c   1.000
_cell.angle_alpha   90.00
_cell.angle_beta   90.00
_cell.angle_gamma   90.00
#
_symmetry.space_group_name_H-M   'P 1'
#
loop_
_entity.id
_entity.type
_entity.pdbx_description
1 polymer ?
#
loop_
_entity_poly.entity_id
_entity_poly.type
_entity_poly.pdbx_seq_one_letter_code
_entity_poly.pdbx_strand_id
1 'polypeptide(L)'
;VLQEFHALVTRNFREEHFVSFYADKLAISEQYLARIVRAGTGKSVNTIINELLIMEARTLLSSTKSTVGDIASRLGFSDAAGFCKFFKRNMGQTPLNYRKGLWI
;
A
#
# COMPACT_ATOMS: atom_id res chain seq x y z
N VAL A 1 -1.56 -9.93 18.71
CA VAL A 1 -0.66 -9.67 17.58
C VAL A 1 -1.40 -9.12 16.38
N LEU A 2 -2.52 -9.72 16.02
CA LEU A 2 -3.26 -9.27 14.83
C LEU A 2 -3.77 -7.83 14.98
N GLN A 3 -4.34 -7.48 16.12
CA GLN A 3 -4.82 -6.12 16.37
C GLN A 3 -3.69 -5.12 16.37
N GLU A 4 -2.57 -5.46 16.98
CA GLU A 4 -1.38 -4.61 17.00
C GLU A 4 -0.83 -4.42 15.59
N PHE A 5 -0.83 -5.47 14.77
CA PHE A 5 -0.42 -5.38 13.37
C PHE A 5 -1.34 -4.44 12.60
N HIS A 6 -2.65 -4.55 12.77
CA HIS A 6 -3.60 -3.65 12.11
C HIS A 6 -3.34 -2.18 12.45
N ALA A 7 -3.11 -1.90 13.72
CA ALA A 7 -2.80 -0.53 14.15
C ALA A 7 -1.51 -0.01 13.52
N LEU A 8 -0.47 -0.87 13.48
CA LEU A 8 0.82 -0.51 12.90
C LEU A 8 0.73 -0.28 11.41
N VAL A 9 0.08 -1.18 10.67
CA VAL A 9 0.02 -1.07 9.21
C VAL A 9 -0.84 0.12 8.78
N THR A 10 -1.92 0.39 9.47
CA THR A 10 -2.77 1.54 9.17
C THR A 10 -1.99 2.85 9.34
N ARG A 11 -1.10 2.90 10.31
CA ARG A 11 -0.32 4.10 10.61
C ARG A 11 0.90 4.26 9.72
N ASN A 12 1.47 3.15 9.23
CA ASN A 12 2.80 3.16 8.60
C ASN A 12 2.82 2.72 7.13
N PHE A 13 1.70 2.28 6.55
CA PHE A 13 1.73 1.67 5.22
C PHE A 13 2.26 2.60 4.13
N ARG A 14 2.13 3.91 4.29
CA ARG A 14 2.59 4.87 3.28
C ARG A 14 4.11 4.87 3.16
N GLU A 15 4.82 4.72 4.26
CA GLU A 15 6.28 4.78 4.29
C GLU A 15 6.93 3.41 4.38
N GLU A 16 6.24 2.41 4.96
CA GLU A 16 6.83 1.10 5.28
C GLU A 16 6.13 -0.01 4.51
N HIS A 17 6.77 -0.48 3.46
CA HIS A 17 6.19 -1.43 2.52
C HIS A 17 6.63 -2.88 2.73
N PHE A 18 7.52 -3.14 3.69
CA PHE A 18 8.12 -4.46 3.86
C PHE A 18 7.70 -5.12 5.16
N VAL A 19 7.49 -6.43 5.09
CA VAL A 19 7.09 -7.24 6.24
C VAL A 19 8.06 -7.08 7.41
N SER A 20 9.36 -6.93 7.11
CA SER A 20 10.40 -6.84 8.14
C SER A 20 10.17 -5.70 9.13
N PHE A 21 9.70 -4.56 8.66
CA PHE A 21 9.41 -3.43 9.55
C PHE A 21 8.38 -3.83 10.62
N TYR A 22 7.29 -4.46 10.18
CA TYR A 22 6.18 -4.82 11.08
C TYR A 22 6.57 -5.94 12.03
N ALA A 23 7.29 -6.94 11.53
CA ALA A 23 7.77 -8.02 12.38
C ALA A 23 8.73 -7.50 13.46
N ASP A 24 9.65 -6.60 13.09
CA ASP A 24 10.57 -5.99 14.03
C ASP A 24 9.86 -5.20 15.12
N LYS A 25 8.88 -4.39 14.73
CA LYS A 25 8.11 -3.58 15.68
C LYS A 25 7.31 -4.44 16.65
N LEU A 26 6.85 -5.59 16.20
CA LEU A 26 6.09 -6.52 17.02
C LEU A 26 6.98 -7.52 17.77
N ALA A 27 8.30 -7.47 17.55
CA ALA A 27 9.29 -8.34 18.18
C ALA A 27 9.03 -9.83 17.91
N ILE A 28 8.63 -10.15 16.67
CA ILE A 28 8.36 -11.52 16.23
C ILE A 28 9.04 -11.74 14.87
N SER A 29 9.14 -13.02 14.47
CA SER A 29 9.70 -13.34 13.16
C SER A 29 8.72 -13.00 12.04
N GLU A 30 9.24 -12.80 10.82
CA GLU A 30 8.40 -12.55 9.65
C GLU A 30 7.50 -13.75 9.37
N GLN A 31 8.01 -14.97 9.54
CA GLN A 31 7.24 -16.19 9.33
C GLN A 31 6.06 -16.29 10.30
N TYR A 32 6.30 -15.94 11.55
CA TYR A 32 5.24 -15.98 12.57
C TYR A 32 4.17 -14.94 12.26
N LEU A 33 4.59 -13.71 11.91
CA LEU A 33 3.66 -12.65 11.52
C LEU A 33 2.83 -13.08 10.31
N ALA A 34 3.48 -13.62 9.28
CA ALA A 34 2.79 -14.07 8.07
C ALA A 34 1.72 -15.12 8.39
N ARG A 35 2.02 -16.05 9.27
CA ARG A 35 1.10 -17.10 9.68
C ARG A 35 -0.12 -16.53 10.39
N ILE A 36 0.10 -15.62 11.35
CA ILE A 36 -0.98 -14.99 12.11
C ILE A 36 -1.88 -14.17 11.21
N VAL A 37 -1.30 -13.36 10.34
CA VAL A 37 -2.06 -12.49 9.44
C VAL A 37 -2.88 -13.33 8.47
N ARG A 38 -2.29 -14.36 7.88
CA ARG A 38 -3.04 -15.22 6.95
C ARG A 38 -4.15 -15.98 7.67
N ALA A 39 -3.91 -16.48 8.87
CA ALA A 39 -4.93 -17.20 9.64
C ALA A 39 -6.09 -16.27 10.00
N GLY A 40 -5.80 -15.01 10.33
CA GLY A 40 -6.83 -14.06 10.77
C GLY A 40 -7.55 -13.33 9.64
N THR A 41 -6.89 -13.12 8.48
CA THR A 41 -7.44 -12.30 7.40
C THR A 41 -7.61 -13.05 6.08
N GLY A 42 -6.97 -14.21 5.93
CA GLY A 42 -6.94 -14.93 4.66
C GLY A 42 -5.99 -14.33 3.64
N LYS A 43 -5.25 -13.28 4.00
CA LYS A 43 -4.38 -12.53 3.09
C LYS A 43 -2.96 -12.51 3.62
N SER A 44 -1.99 -12.30 2.71
CA SER A 44 -0.61 -12.08 3.12
C SER A 44 -0.42 -10.63 3.60
N VAL A 45 0.66 -10.40 4.36
CA VAL A 45 1.01 -9.04 4.79
C VAL A 45 1.19 -8.13 3.59
N ASN A 46 1.89 -8.60 2.55
CA ASN A 46 2.11 -7.81 1.34
C ASN A 46 0.80 -7.43 0.66
N THR A 47 -0.16 -8.34 0.59
CA THR A 47 -1.47 -8.04 0.00
C THR A 47 -2.18 -6.94 0.77
N ILE A 48 -2.13 -6.99 2.11
CA ILE A 48 -2.77 -5.97 2.94
C ILE A 48 -2.13 -4.60 2.70
N ILE A 49 -0.79 -4.54 2.68
CA ILE A 49 -0.08 -3.28 2.41
C ILE A 49 -0.43 -2.75 1.03
N ASN A 50 -0.41 -3.62 0.01
CA ASN A 50 -0.73 -3.22 -1.36
C ASN A 50 -2.16 -2.70 -1.49
N GLU A 51 -3.12 -3.34 -0.85
CA GLU A 51 -4.51 -2.88 -0.88
C GLU A 51 -4.66 -1.50 -0.24
N LEU A 52 -3.99 -1.24 0.87
CA LEU A 52 -4.01 0.06 1.52
C LEU A 52 -3.37 1.14 0.63
N LEU A 53 -2.25 0.82 0.00
CA LEU A 53 -1.59 1.76 -0.91
C LEU A 53 -2.46 2.08 -2.12
N ILE A 54 -3.11 1.08 -2.70
CA ILE A 54 -3.99 1.28 -3.86
C ILE A 54 -5.21 2.12 -3.46
N MET A 55 -5.78 1.84 -2.29
CA MET A 55 -6.93 2.60 -1.81
C MET A 55 -6.58 4.08 -1.61
N GLU A 56 -5.43 4.35 -1.00
CA GLU A 56 -4.97 5.73 -0.81
C GLU A 56 -4.63 6.39 -2.14
N ALA A 57 -3.98 5.67 -3.06
CA ALA A 57 -3.67 6.19 -4.39
C ALA A 57 -4.93 6.59 -5.15
N ARG A 58 -5.96 5.75 -5.11
CA ARG A 58 -7.23 6.05 -5.76
C ARG A 58 -7.88 7.31 -5.17
N THR A 59 -7.84 7.43 -3.85
CA THR A 59 -8.38 8.61 -3.16
C THR A 59 -7.63 9.87 -3.59
N LEU A 60 -6.30 9.84 -3.60
CA LEU A 60 -5.51 11.00 -3.99
C LEU A 60 -5.69 11.36 -5.46
N LEU A 61 -5.83 10.35 -6.34
CA LEU A 61 -6.06 10.60 -7.76
C LEU A 61 -7.43 11.21 -8.03
N SER A 62 -8.44 10.82 -7.26
CA SER A 62 -9.82 11.29 -7.48
C SER A 62 -10.17 12.57 -6.72
N SER A 63 -9.56 12.79 -5.56
CA SER A 63 -9.95 13.87 -4.65
C SER A 63 -9.00 15.06 -4.65
N THR A 64 -7.83 14.94 -5.29
CA THR A 64 -6.83 16.00 -5.30
C THR A 64 -6.34 16.28 -6.72
N LYS A 65 -5.68 17.41 -6.88
CA LYS A 65 -4.99 17.76 -8.14
C LYS A 65 -3.50 17.45 -8.05
N SER A 66 -3.06 16.72 -7.05
CA SER A 66 -1.66 16.33 -6.88
C SER A 66 -1.16 15.60 -8.12
N THR A 67 0.08 15.86 -8.52
CA THR A 67 0.68 15.15 -9.65
C THR A 67 0.93 13.69 -9.28
N VAL A 68 1.09 12.85 -10.29
CA VAL A 68 1.44 11.43 -10.08
C VAL A 68 2.75 11.33 -9.30
N GLY A 69 3.72 12.23 -9.59
CA GLY A 69 4.99 12.25 -8.85
C GLY A 69 4.81 12.59 -7.37
N ASP A 70 3.94 13.56 -7.06
CA ASP A 70 3.64 13.92 -5.67
C ASP A 70 2.98 12.76 -4.93
N ILE A 71 2.04 12.09 -5.58
CA ILE A 71 1.37 10.92 -4.99
C ILE A 71 2.37 9.80 -4.72
N ALA A 72 3.24 9.52 -5.70
CA ALA A 72 4.29 8.51 -5.54
C ALA A 72 5.15 8.80 -4.32
N SER A 73 5.55 10.06 -4.16
CA SER A 73 6.36 10.46 -3.02
C SER A 73 5.63 10.28 -1.69
N ARG A 74 4.36 10.67 -1.63
CA ARG A 74 3.55 10.51 -0.41
C ARG A 74 3.35 9.06 -0.02
N LEU A 75 3.34 8.16 -1.00
CA LEU A 75 3.13 6.73 -0.75
C LEU A 75 4.44 5.95 -0.61
N GLY A 76 5.55 6.66 -0.45
CA GLY A 76 6.83 6.04 -0.14
C GLY A 76 7.55 5.41 -1.31
N PHE A 77 7.18 5.74 -2.55
CA PHE A 77 7.89 5.27 -3.74
C PHE A 77 9.06 6.19 -4.03
N SER A 78 10.18 5.60 -4.47
CA SER A 78 11.38 6.37 -4.74
C SER A 78 11.26 7.25 -5.98
N ASP A 79 10.38 6.87 -6.93
CA ASP A 79 10.10 7.68 -8.11
C ASP A 79 8.71 7.39 -8.66
N ALA A 80 8.27 8.24 -9.59
CA ALA A 80 6.96 8.10 -10.22
C ALA A 80 6.86 6.81 -11.05
N ALA A 81 7.95 6.38 -11.68
CA ALA A 81 7.95 5.20 -12.52
C ALA A 81 7.64 3.94 -11.71
N GLY A 82 8.24 3.80 -10.51
CA GLY A 82 7.97 2.69 -9.63
C GLY A 82 6.51 2.64 -9.19
N PHE A 83 5.96 3.79 -8.83
CA PHE A 83 4.56 3.91 -8.46
C PHE A 83 3.64 3.54 -9.64
N CYS A 84 3.93 4.04 -10.83
CA CYS A 84 3.11 3.74 -12.01
C CYS A 84 3.08 2.24 -12.32
N LYS A 85 4.22 1.57 -12.23
CA LYS A 85 4.28 0.11 -12.43
C LYS A 85 3.44 -0.62 -11.38
N PHE A 86 3.56 -0.22 -10.12
CA PHE A 86 2.80 -0.80 -9.03
C PHE A 86 1.30 -0.62 -9.25
N PHE A 87 0.88 0.60 -9.58
CA PHE A 87 -0.54 0.91 -9.80
C PHE A 87 -1.10 0.12 -10.98
N LYS A 88 -0.37 0.10 -12.10
CA LYS A 88 -0.83 -0.61 -13.30
C LYS A 88 -0.95 -2.11 -13.04
N ARG A 89 0.01 -2.70 -12.31
CA ARG A 89 -0.05 -4.12 -11.97
C ARG A 89 -1.31 -4.47 -11.17
N ASN A 90 -1.69 -3.59 -10.25
CA ASN A 90 -2.81 -3.85 -9.35
C ASN A 90 -4.16 -3.40 -9.92
N MET A 91 -4.18 -2.36 -10.77
CA MET A 91 -5.43 -1.77 -11.25
C MET A 91 -5.70 -2.04 -12.74
N GLY A 92 -4.72 -2.56 -13.47
CA GLY A 92 -4.86 -2.80 -14.91
C GLY A 92 -4.74 -1.57 -15.78
N GLN A 93 -4.50 -0.40 -15.21
CA GLN A 93 -4.33 0.84 -15.96
C GLN A 93 -3.38 1.77 -15.21
N THR A 94 -2.82 2.74 -15.93
CA THR A 94 -1.91 3.71 -15.33
C THR A 94 -2.66 4.69 -14.43
N PRO A 95 -1.96 5.35 -13.48
CA PRO A 95 -2.60 6.38 -12.65
C PRO A 95 -3.25 7.50 -13.47
N LEU A 96 -2.59 7.94 -14.54
CA LEU A 96 -3.15 8.99 -15.40
C LEU A 96 -4.41 8.55 -16.11
N ASN A 97 -4.44 7.31 -16.63
CA ASN A 97 -5.63 6.77 -17.27
C ASN A 97 -6.77 6.62 -16.25
N TYR A 98 -6.47 6.19 -15.06
CA TYR A 98 -7.46 6.09 -13.98
C TYR A 98 -8.07 7.46 -13.71
N ARG A 99 -7.22 8.49 -13.54
CA ARG A 99 -7.68 9.86 -13.27
C ARG A 99 -8.53 10.41 -14.40
N LYS A 100 -8.13 10.19 -15.66
CA LYS A 100 -8.89 10.62 -16.81
C LYS A 100 -10.26 9.96 -16.89
N GLY A 101 -10.34 8.68 -16.56
CA GLY A 101 -11.59 7.94 -16.57
C GLY A 101 -12.64 8.47 -15.61
N LEU A 102 -12.21 9.20 -14.57
CA LEU A 102 -13.13 9.80 -13.61
C LEU A 102 -13.91 11.00 -14.16
N TRP A 103 -13.47 11.56 -15.28
CA TRP A 103 -14.05 12.76 -15.85
C TRP A 103 -14.87 12.52 -17.11
N ILE A 104 -15.11 11.26 -17.47
CA ILE A 104 -15.88 10.90 -18.68
C ILE A 104 -17.34 10.63 -18.34
#